data_0b12705c79747956dd74c0fd9a180a0f
#
_entry.id   0b12705c79747956dd74c0fd9a180a0f
#
_cell.length_a   1.000
_cell.length_b   1.000
_cell.length_c   1.000
_cell.angle_alpha   90.00
_cell.angle_beta   90.00
_cell.angle_gamma   90.00
#
_symmetry.space_group_name_H-M   'P 1'
#
loop_
_entity.id
_entity.type
_entity.pdbx_description
1 polymer ?
#
loop_
_entity_poly.entity_id
_entity_poly.type
_entity_poly.pdbx_seq_one_letter_code
_entity_poly.pdbx_strand_id
1 'polypeptide(L)'
;IVERFYTVSRNKNLHIMGLKTSGGMEEEIEDLVRGVDIVVATPARARAVYLKLGLNLNRIETFVIDDAEEIVKQGFQTNVRELAQSCGKVQYLCFSTVEHEKLHLMIDDFMPFATLVEVDELGENSYETHDLMLYQVPNFSTKINLLNDLMSDDEVFDKVVVFVNTKHTAHNLLDRLHAKKGVAAIYKPMFHDDYGFDDINIFKQKPECRILIVANEGLEDIDLSLVPFIFHFEIPENREEFIKHVLKTGDDESIAISFATDIELPDVKKIEQSLGKKIPVMPLPEDLAIYKPSETAKEKAVEDESRGGAFHKKKESNSKTYNYGSGEKARMTRKNKKR
;
A
#
# COMPACT_ATOMS: atom_id res chain seq x y z
N ILE A 1 16.52 11.65 1.46
CA ILE A 1 16.70 12.41 0.19
C ILE A 1 17.62 13.60 0.43
N VAL A 2 17.32 14.55 1.33
CA VAL A 2 18.13 15.79 1.55
C VAL A 2 19.61 15.48 1.81
N GLU A 3 19.94 14.56 2.69
CA GLU A 3 21.32 14.14 2.99
C GLU A 3 22.04 13.58 1.76
N ARG A 4 21.33 12.81 0.93
CA ARG A 4 21.88 12.27 -0.32
C ARG A 4 22.22 13.39 -1.31
N PHE A 5 21.37 14.42 -1.42
CA PHE A 5 21.68 15.58 -2.27
C PHE A 5 22.97 16.27 -1.82
N TYR A 6 23.18 16.49 -0.52
CA TYR A 6 24.43 17.06 -0.02
C TYR A 6 25.65 16.16 -0.27
N THR A 7 25.48 14.85 -0.22
CA THR A 7 26.57 13.89 -0.48
C THR A 7 26.98 13.88 -1.95
N VAL A 8 26.01 13.94 -2.88
CA VAL A 8 26.25 13.85 -4.32
C VAL A 8 26.60 15.23 -4.93
N SER A 9 26.12 16.31 -4.33
CA SER A 9 26.35 17.66 -4.87
C SER A 9 27.82 18.07 -4.74
N ARG A 10 28.40 18.45 -5.89
CA ARG A 10 29.71 19.10 -5.95
C ARG A 10 29.66 20.59 -5.60
N ASN A 11 28.47 21.20 -5.71
CA ASN A 11 28.26 22.60 -5.40
C ASN A 11 27.88 22.78 -3.92
N LYS A 12 28.79 23.29 -3.13
CA LYS A 12 28.59 23.53 -1.69
C LYS A 12 27.68 24.71 -1.37
N ASN A 13 27.31 25.49 -2.36
CA ASN A 13 26.47 26.66 -2.20
C ASN A 13 24.98 26.39 -2.48
N LEU A 14 24.59 25.14 -2.74
CA LEU A 14 23.19 24.78 -2.91
C LEU A 14 22.43 24.86 -1.59
N HIS A 15 21.34 25.56 -1.62
CA HIS A 15 20.36 25.63 -0.54
C HIS A 15 19.30 24.54 -0.73
N ILE A 16 19.38 23.48 0.06
CA ILE A 16 18.46 22.33 -0.02
C ILE A 16 17.63 22.29 1.25
N MET A 17 16.34 22.33 1.13
CA MET A 17 15.42 22.36 2.26
C MET A 17 14.44 21.17 2.24
N GLY A 18 14.34 20.45 3.36
CA GLY A 18 13.31 19.47 3.61
C GLY A 18 12.17 20.05 4.46
N LEU A 19 10.94 20.07 3.92
CA LEU A 19 9.77 20.49 4.69
C LEU A 19 9.34 19.36 5.63
N LYS A 20 9.30 19.63 6.93
CA LYS A 20 9.04 18.65 7.98
C LYS A 20 7.58 18.68 8.41
N THR A 21 6.98 17.52 8.62
CA THR A 21 5.60 17.42 9.11
C THR A 21 5.43 17.96 10.54
N SER A 22 6.49 17.90 11.36
CA SER A 22 6.51 18.30 12.77
C SER A 22 7.17 19.66 13.04
N GLY A 23 7.59 20.42 11.99
CA GLY A 23 8.24 21.72 12.13
C GLY A 23 7.26 22.88 12.15
N GLY A 24 7.70 24.04 12.66
CA GLY A 24 6.97 25.30 12.57
C GLY A 24 6.82 25.74 11.12
N MET A 25 5.59 25.79 10.61
CA MET A 25 5.33 26.16 9.22
C MET A 25 5.76 27.59 8.90
N GLU A 26 5.70 28.47 9.87
CA GLU A 26 6.07 29.88 9.71
C GLU A 26 7.58 30.05 9.49
N GLU A 27 8.40 29.32 10.25
CA GLU A 27 9.85 29.27 10.07
C GLU A 27 10.24 28.72 8.69
N GLU A 28 9.59 27.64 8.27
CA GLU A 28 9.81 27.07 6.93
C GLU A 28 9.47 28.06 5.81
N ILE A 29 8.39 28.83 5.95
CA ILE A 29 7.98 29.85 4.98
C ILE A 29 9.02 30.99 4.94
N GLU A 30 9.52 31.42 6.09
CA GLU A 30 10.57 32.46 6.15
C GLU A 30 11.85 32.01 5.44
N ASP A 31 12.27 30.72 5.65
CA ASP A 31 13.44 30.19 4.98
C ASP A 31 13.23 30.04 3.46
N LEU A 32 12.06 29.63 3.02
CA LEU A 32 11.69 29.59 1.60
C LEU A 32 11.74 30.97 0.93
N VAL A 33 11.32 32.02 1.64
CA VAL A 33 11.37 33.40 1.14
C VAL A 33 12.81 33.90 1.00
N ARG A 34 13.75 33.45 1.86
CA ARG A 34 15.18 33.78 1.75
C ARG A 34 15.83 33.22 0.50
N GLY A 35 15.22 32.18 -0.10
CA GLY A 35 15.65 31.51 -1.33
C GLY A 35 16.22 30.13 -1.07
N VAL A 36 15.65 29.16 -1.78
CA VAL A 36 16.01 27.73 -1.72
C VAL A 36 16.11 27.22 -3.15
N ASP A 37 17.18 26.48 -3.45
CA ASP A 37 17.40 25.88 -4.77
C ASP A 37 16.63 24.58 -4.95
N ILE A 38 16.55 23.76 -3.90
CA ILE A 38 15.86 22.45 -3.92
C ILE A 38 14.96 22.34 -2.69
N VAL A 39 13.69 22.08 -2.93
CA VAL A 39 12.71 21.77 -1.88
C VAL A 39 12.34 20.31 -1.94
N VAL A 40 12.47 19.59 -0.82
CA VAL A 40 12.05 18.20 -0.66
C VAL A 40 10.90 18.16 0.34
N ALA A 41 9.76 17.59 -0.06
CA ALA A 41 8.59 17.54 0.78
C ALA A 41 7.69 16.35 0.48
N THR A 42 6.91 15.92 1.45
CA THR A 42 5.77 15.05 1.17
C THR A 42 4.67 15.84 0.44
N PRO A 43 3.83 15.18 -0.40
CA PRO A 43 2.79 15.89 -1.15
C PRO A 43 1.84 16.69 -0.27
N ALA A 44 1.45 16.15 0.89
CA ALA A 44 0.58 16.83 1.84
C ALA A 44 1.24 18.09 2.44
N ARG A 45 2.53 18.01 2.81
CA ARG A 45 3.26 19.15 3.38
C ARG A 45 3.51 20.24 2.34
N ALA A 46 3.95 19.88 1.14
CA ALA A 46 4.14 20.82 0.04
C ALA A 46 2.84 21.59 -0.27
N ARG A 47 1.70 20.88 -0.36
CA ARG A 47 0.39 21.50 -0.55
C ARG A 47 0.01 22.45 0.58
N ALA A 48 0.25 22.05 1.83
CA ALA A 48 -0.08 22.89 2.99
C ALA A 48 0.72 24.20 3.00
N VAL A 49 2.01 24.14 2.67
CA VAL A 49 2.88 25.34 2.56
C VAL A 49 2.50 26.19 1.35
N TYR A 50 2.17 25.56 0.21
CA TYR A 50 1.68 26.27 -0.99
C TYR A 50 0.40 27.06 -0.71
N LEU A 51 -0.58 26.48 -0.05
CA LEU A 51 -1.84 27.15 0.30
C LEU A 51 -1.65 28.33 1.27
N LYS A 52 -0.55 28.35 2.01
CA LYS A 52 -0.13 29.47 2.86
C LYS A 52 0.75 30.50 2.14
N LEU A 53 0.85 30.41 0.81
CA LEU A 53 1.69 31.24 -0.04
C LEU A 53 3.19 31.18 0.29
N GLY A 54 3.63 30.14 0.98
CA GLY A 54 5.04 29.93 1.32
C GLY A 54 5.85 29.31 0.19
N LEU A 55 5.21 28.62 -0.76
CA LEU A 55 5.89 27.98 -1.88
C LEU A 55 5.46 28.62 -3.20
N ASN A 56 6.42 29.21 -3.92
CA ASN A 56 6.15 29.85 -5.21
C ASN A 56 6.38 28.88 -6.37
N LEU A 57 5.33 28.20 -6.80
CA LEU A 57 5.39 27.20 -7.86
C LEU A 57 5.67 27.78 -9.26
N ASN A 58 5.48 29.08 -9.48
CA ASN A 58 5.79 29.72 -10.76
C ASN A 58 7.30 29.87 -11.02
N ARG A 59 8.14 29.67 -10.01
CA ARG A 59 9.61 29.78 -10.13
C ARG A 59 10.30 28.41 -10.22
N ILE A 60 9.53 27.32 -10.18
CA ILE A 60 10.05 25.96 -10.29
C ILE A 60 10.39 25.67 -11.76
N GLU A 61 11.60 25.16 -11.99
CA GLU A 61 12.07 24.73 -13.31
C GLU A 61 11.92 23.22 -13.51
N THR A 62 12.02 22.43 -12.42
CA THR A 62 11.88 20.98 -12.44
C THR A 62 10.99 20.52 -11.30
N PHE A 63 9.98 19.72 -11.61
CA PHE A 63 9.08 19.08 -10.66
C PHE A 63 9.34 17.58 -10.68
N VAL A 64 9.82 17.05 -9.55
CA VAL A 64 10.17 15.63 -9.41
C VAL A 64 9.18 14.92 -8.51
N ILE A 65 8.67 13.79 -8.95
CA ILE A 65 7.86 12.86 -8.20
C ILE A 65 8.73 11.62 -7.97
N ASP A 66 9.10 11.38 -6.72
CA ASP A 66 9.89 10.23 -6.31
C ASP A 66 9.00 9.23 -5.55
N ASP A 67 9.27 7.92 -5.68
CA ASP A 67 8.45 6.84 -5.10
C ASP A 67 6.94 7.05 -5.40
N ALA A 68 6.60 7.24 -6.68
CA ALA A 68 5.23 7.60 -7.09
C ALA A 68 4.19 6.54 -6.73
N GLU A 69 4.59 5.28 -6.65
CA GLU A 69 3.77 4.17 -6.14
C GLU A 69 3.34 4.37 -4.68
N GLU A 70 4.22 4.91 -3.82
CA GLU A 70 3.89 5.19 -2.43
C GLU A 70 2.88 6.35 -2.30
N ILE A 71 3.00 7.35 -3.18
CA ILE A 71 2.02 8.45 -3.26
C ILE A 71 0.63 7.91 -3.60
N VAL A 72 0.55 6.96 -4.55
CA VAL A 72 -0.70 6.30 -4.94
C VAL A 72 -1.24 5.43 -3.81
N LYS A 73 -0.38 4.65 -3.17
CA LYS A 73 -0.72 3.75 -2.06
C LYS A 73 -1.29 4.53 -0.85
N GLN A 74 -0.72 5.70 -0.57
CA GLN A 74 -1.15 6.58 0.53
C GLN A 74 -2.31 7.52 0.16
N GLY A 75 -2.78 7.54 -1.08
CA GLY A 75 -3.92 8.35 -1.51
C GLY A 75 -3.62 9.85 -1.71
N PHE A 76 -2.36 10.23 -1.97
CA PHE A 76 -1.95 11.63 -2.15
C PHE A 76 -1.94 12.12 -3.61
N GLN A 77 -2.55 11.39 -4.54
CA GLN A 77 -2.58 11.74 -5.97
C GLN A 77 -3.14 13.14 -6.22
N THR A 78 -4.23 13.49 -5.54
CA THR A 78 -4.87 14.81 -5.67
C THR A 78 -3.92 15.95 -5.26
N ASN A 79 -3.14 15.74 -4.20
CA ASN A 79 -2.18 16.75 -3.73
C ASN A 79 -1.09 17.02 -4.77
N VAL A 80 -0.55 15.94 -5.39
CA VAL A 80 0.45 16.04 -6.45
C VAL A 80 -0.13 16.74 -7.67
N ARG A 81 -1.33 16.35 -8.12
CA ARG A 81 -2.01 16.95 -9.28
C ARG A 81 -2.24 18.45 -9.09
N GLU A 82 -2.77 18.88 -7.94
CA GLU A 82 -3.00 20.30 -7.63
C GLU A 82 -1.69 21.11 -7.67
N LEU A 83 -0.60 20.57 -7.10
CA LEU A 83 0.71 21.23 -7.12
C LEU A 83 1.25 21.31 -8.55
N ALA A 84 1.23 20.20 -9.30
CA ALA A 84 1.73 20.16 -10.67
C ALA A 84 0.97 21.12 -11.60
N GLN A 85 -0.37 21.15 -11.52
CA GLN A 85 -1.21 22.07 -12.30
C GLN A 85 -1.01 23.54 -11.92
N SER A 86 -0.52 23.80 -10.71
CA SER A 86 -0.18 25.16 -10.26
C SER A 86 1.20 25.64 -10.70
N CYS A 87 2.02 24.74 -11.26
CA CYS A 87 3.31 25.08 -11.84
C CYS A 87 3.15 25.74 -13.21
N GLY A 88 4.09 26.60 -13.58
CA GLY A 88 4.17 27.18 -14.92
C GLY A 88 4.75 26.18 -15.94
N LYS A 89 5.64 26.68 -16.81
CA LYS A 89 6.36 25.80 -17.75
C LYS A 89 7.53 25.14 -17.02
N VAL A 90 7.38 23.85 -16.66
CA VAL A 90 8.38 23.08 -15.90
C VAL A 90 8.70 21.77 -16.61
N GLN A 91 9.86 21.20 -16.31
CA GLN A 91 10.16 19.82 -16.62
C GLN A 91 9.60 18.91 -15.54
N TYR A 92 8.84 17.90 -15.92
CA TYR A 92 8.33 16.90 -15.00
C TYR A 92 9.17 15.62 -15.10
N LEU A 93 9.51 15.04 -13.94
CA LEU A 93 10.16 13.74 -13.81
C LEU A 93 9.37 12.92 -12.81
N CYS A 94 9.05 11.67 -13.18
CA CYS A 94 8.33 10.75 -12.31
C CYS A 94 9.12 9.44 -12.19
N PHE A 95 9.46 9.05 -10.97
CA PHE A 95 10.15 7.82 -10.67
C PHE A 95 9.20 6.88 -9.94
N SER A 96 9.15 5.63 -10.39
CA SER A 96 8.34 4.57 -9.79
C SER A 96 8.99 3.22 -10.03
N THR A 97 8.84 2.30 -9.10
CA THR A 97 9.31 0.91 -9.27
C THR A 97 8.33 0.06 -10.08
N VAL A 98 7.11 0.55 -10.31
CA VAL A 98 6.09 -0.14 -11.12
C VAL A 98 5.32 0.84 -11.97
N GLU A 99 4.74 0.28 -13.04
CA GLU A 99 3.79 0.93 -13.92
C GLU A 99 2.38 0.38 -13.64
N HIS A 100 1.41 1.26 -13.37
CA HIS A 100 0.03 0.86 -13.20
C HIS A 100 -0.96 2.01 -13.47
N GLU A 101 -2.23 1.66 -13.73
CA GLU A 101 -3.29 2.58 -14.16
C GLU A 101 -3.46 3.82 -13.25
N LYS A 102 -3.44 3.65 -11.93
CA LYS A 102 -3.61 4.78 -10.99
C LYS A 102 -2.46 5.78 -11.03
N LEU A 103 -1.26 5.33 -11.37
CA LEU A 103 -0.11 6.20 -11.56
C LEU A 103 -0.32 7.03 -12.84
N HIS A 104 -0.71 6.41 -13.95
CA HIS A 104 -1.03 7.09 -15.19
C HIS A 104 -2.14 8.12 -14.97
N LEU A 105 -3.24 7.76 -14.30
CA LEU A 105 -4.31 8.70 -13.94
C LEU A 105 -3.84 9.88 -13.10
N MET A 106 -2.77 9.73 -12.31
CA MET A 106 -2.20 10.83 -11.53
C MET A 106 -1.41 11.79 -12.42
N ILE A 107 -0.62 11.28 -13.37
CA ILE A 107 0.34 12.08 -14.15
C ILE A 107 -0.18 12.57 -15.50
N ASP A 108 -1.19 11.93 -16.09
CA ASP A 108 -1.68 12.20 -17.45
C ASP A 108 -2.08 13.67 -17.66
N ASP A 109 -2.63 14.33 -16.66
CA ASP A 109 -3.07 15.73 -16.75
C ASP A 109 -1.92 16.73 -16.98
N PHE A 110 -0.70 16.40 -16.54
CA PHE A 110 0.46 17.30 -16.63
C PHE A 110 1.69 16.68 -17.31
N MET A 111 1.66 15.37 -17.56
CA MET A 111 2.69 14.61 -18.28
C MET A 111 2.11 13.76 -19.43
N PRO A 112 1.22 14.28 -20.30
CA PRO A 112 0.48 13.46 -21.28
C PRO A 112 1.37 12.79 -22.34
N PHE A 113 2.61 13.25 -22.50
CA PHE A 113 3.58 12.73 -23.47
C PHE A 113 4.90 12.32 -22.81
N ALA A 114 4.82 11.79 -21.58
CA ALA A 114 6.01 11.32 -20.89
C ALA A 114 6.69 10.18 -21.65
N THR A 115 8.02 10.24 -21.77
CA THR A 115 8.80 9.12 -22.28
C THR A 115 9.05 8.14 -21.16
N LEU A 116 8.58 6.91 -21.30
CA LEU A 116 8.86 5.83 -20.37
C LEU A 116 10.29 5.32 -20.58
N VAL A 117 11.04 5.25 -19.49
CA VAL A 117 12.39 4.64 -19.45
C VAL A 117 12.39 3.54 -18.41
N GLU A 118 12.48 2.31 -18.83
CA GLU A 118 12.61 1.16 -17.93
C GLU A 118 14.08 0.86 -17.64
N VAL A 119 14.39 0.70 -16.34
CA VAL A 119 15.71 0.27 -15.86
C VAL A 119 15.54 -0.98 -15.05
N ASP A 120 16.11 -2.09 -15.50
CA ASP A 120 16.02 -3.39 -14.85
C ASP A 120 17.34 -3.63 -14.09
N GLU A 121 17.38 -3.32 -12.81
CA GLU A 121 18.53 -3.56 -11.94
C GLU A 121 18.25 -4.75 -11.00
N LEU A 122 18.80 -5.91 -11.34
CA LEU A 122 18.86 -7.03 -10.40
C LEU A 122 20.08 -6.87 -9.49
N GLY A 123 19.91 -7.09 -8.19
CA GLY A 123 21.01 -7.06 -7.21
C GLY A 123 22.04 -8.15 -7.49
N GLU A 124 23.32 -7.91 -7.12
CA GLU A 124 24.41 -8.89 -7.25
C GLU A 124 24.29 -10.08 -6.26
N ASN A 125 23.42 -9.97 -5.26
CA ASN A 125 23.23 -11.00 -4.25
C ASN A 125 22.33 -12.12 -4.77
N SER A 126 22.87 -13.34 -4.84
CA SER A 126 22.09 -14.55 -5.15
C SER A 126 21.86 -15.34 -3.87
N TYR A 127 20.64 -15.39 -3.40
CA TYR A 127 20.24 -16.25 -2.28
C TYR A 127 19.77 -17.61 -2.80
N GLU A 128 20.17 -18.69 -2.13
CA GLU A 128 19.53 -19.98 -2.33
C GLU A 128 18.16 -19.95 -1.65
N THR A 129 17.12 -20.04 -2.46
CA THR A 129 15.74 -20.01 -1.99
C THR A 129 15.00 -21.26 -2.44
N HIS A 130 13.91 -21.56 -1.77
CA HIS A 130 12.91 -22.46 -2.28
C HIS A 130 12.42 -22.05 -3.67
N ASP A 131 11.68 -22.92 -4.34
CA ASP A 131 11.02 -22.57 -5.60
C ASP A 131 9.98 -21.48 -5.35
N LEU A 132 10.03 -20.41 -6.16
CA LEU A 132 9.18 -19.23 -6.00
C LEU A 132 8.16 -19.16 -7.13
N MET A 133 6.92 -18.81 -6.81
CA MET A 133 5.85 -18.56 -7.77
C MET A 133 5.07 -17.32 -7.39
N LEU A 134 4.65 -16.52 -8.38
CA LEU A 134 3.84 -15.32 -8.18
C LEU A 134 2.54 -15.42 -8.97
N TYR A 135 1.42 -15.20 -8.31
CA TYR A 135 0.14 -14.97 -8.95
C TYR A 135 -0.23 -13.48 -8.85
N GLN A 136 -0.42 -12.84 -9.99
CA GLN A 136 -0.92 -11.47 -10.05
C GLN A 136 -2.44 -11.50 -10.09
N VAL A 137 -3.09 -10.86 -9.12
CA VAL A 137 -4.54 -10.86 -8.98
C VAL A 137 -5.08 -9.43 -8.88
N PRO A 138 -6.27 -9.15 -9.40
CA PRO A 138 -6.78 -7.78 -9.49
C PRO A 138 -7.17 -7.15 -8.13
N ASN A 139 -7.47 -7.96 -7.11
CA ASN A 139 -7.91 -7.44 -5.82
C ASN A 139 -7.87 -8.49 -4.71
N PHE A 140 -8.04 -8.03 -3.47
CA PHE A 140 -8.01 -8.85 -2.26
C PHE A 140 -9.06 -9.98 -2.26
N SER A 141 -10.28 -9.73 -2.73
CA SER A 141 -11.33 -10.77 -2.78
C SER A 141 -10.97 -11.88 -3.77
N THR A 142 -10.28 -11.55 -4.87
CA THR A 142 -9.78 -12.55 -5.80
C THR A 142 -8.62 -13.36 -5.21
N LYS A 143 -7.78 -12.78 -4.32
CA LYS A 143 -6.78 -13.55 -3.54
C LYS A 143 -7.45 -14.64 -2.71
N ILE A 144 -8.59 -14.32 -2.04
CA ILE A 144 -9.34 -15.29 -1.24
C ILE A 144 -9.89 -16.42 -2.12
N ASN A 145 -10.46 -16.07 -3.28
CA ASN A 145 -10.99 -17.06 -4.20
C ASN A 145 -9.87 -17.97 -4.70
N LEU A 146 -8.73 -17.43 -5.08
CA LEU A 146 -7.57 -18.20 -5.54
C LEU A 146 -7.04 -19.13 -4.42
N LEU A 147 -6.94 -18.62 -3.19
CA LEU A 147 -6.50 -19.46 -2.07
C LEU A 147 -7.48 -20.60 -1.82
N ASN A 148 -8.79 -20.34 -1.82
CA ASN A 148 -9.80 -21.39 -1.65
C ASN A 148 -9.77 -22.42 -2.79
N ASP A 149 -9.54 -21.99 -4.02
CA ASP A 149 -9.42 -22.84 -5.20
C ASP A 149 -8.21 -23.78 -5.05
N LEU A 150 -7.03 -23.25 -4.74
CA LEU A 150 -5.82 -24.04 -4.50
C LEU A 150 -5.99 -24.98 -3.30
N MET A 151 -6.57 -24.53 -2.19
CA MET A 151 -6.80 -25.35 -1.00
C MET A 151 -7.88 -26.43 -1.19
N SER A 152 -8.64 -26.41 -2.29
CA SER A 152 -9.59 -27.46 -2.63
C SER A 152 -8.91 -28.77 -3.01
N ASP A 153 -7.67 -28.72 -3.51
CA ASP A 153 -6.81 -29.87 -3.76
C ASP A 153 -6.08 -30.27 -2.47
N ASP A 154 -6.69 -31.15 -1.71
CA ASP A 154 -6.17 -31.60 -0.41
C ASP A 154 -5.11 -32.71 -0.51
N GLU A 155 -4.94 -33.31 -1.68
CA GLU A 155 -3.88 -34.27 -1.95
C GLU A 155 -2.53 -33.54 -2.21
N VAL A 156 -2.56 -32.40 -2.89
CA VAL A 156 -1.36 -31.59 -3.18
C VAL A 156 -1.02 -30.70 -1.99
N PHE A 157 -1.98 -29.94 -1.48
CA PHE A 157 -1.77 -28.98 -0.41
C PHE A 157 -2.13 -29.57 0.96
N ASP A 158 -1.39 -30.60 1.37
CA ASP A 158 -1.60 -31.33 2.62
C ASP A 158 -1.14 -30.56 3.87
N LYS A 159 -0.09 -29.70 3.74
CA LYS A 159 0.48 -28.92 4.82
C LYS A 159 0.95 -27.56 4.30
N VAL A 160 0.28 -26.50 4.75
CA VAL A 160 0.43 -25.15 4.20
C VAL A 160 0.57 -24.13 5.32
N VAL A 161 1.55 -23.24 5.21
CA VAL A 161 1.65 -22.01 6.02
C VAL A 161 1.29 -20.80 5.15
N VAL A 162 0.36 -19.98 5.62
CA VAL A 162 -0.14 -18.79 4.91
C VAL A 162 0.21 -17.54 5.69
N PHE A 163 1.11 -16.72 5.15
CA PHE A 163 1.51 -15.46 5.74
C PHE A 163 0.58 -14.32 5.33
N VAL A 164 0.21 -13.51 6.33
CA VAL A 164 -0.53 -12.25 6.19
C VAL A 164 0.18 -11.16 7.00
N ASN A 165 -0.09 -9.89 6.72
CA ASN A 165 0.64 -8.81 7.38
C ASN A 165 0.15 -8.56 8.82
N THR A 166 -1.17 -8.65 9.08
CA THR A 166 -1.74 -8.32 10.39
C THR A 166 -2.54 -9.46 11.01
N LYS A 167 -2.64 -9.47 12.34
CA LYS A 167 -3.47 -10.44 13.07
C LYS A 167 -4.96 -10.31 12.71
N HIS A 168 -5.39 -9.09 12.39
CA HIS A 168 -6.76 -8.86 11.94
C HIS A 168 -7.03 -9.48 10.57
N THR A 169 -6.07 -9.40 9.64
CA THR A 169 -6.17 -10.11 8.35
C THR A 169 -6.19 -11.62 8.55
N ALA A 170 -5.40 -12.15 9.49
CA ALA A 170 -5.40 -13.58 9.80
C ALA A 170 -6.79 -14.08 10.24
N HIS A 171 -7.44 -13.35 11.16
CA HIS A 171 -8.81 -13.64 11.60
C HIS A 171 -9.81 -13.57 10.44
N ASN A 172 -9.80 -12.48 9.67
CA ASN A 172 -10.68 -12.31 8.52
C ASN A 172 -10.48 -13.39 7.44
N LEU A 173 -9.24 -13.85 7.26
CA LEU A 173 -8.93 -14.89 6.30
C LEU A 173 -9.46 -16.23 6.78
N LEU A 174 -9.29 -16.58 8.07
CA LEU A 174 -9.82 -17.81 8.66
C LEU A 174 -11.34 -17.93 8.44
N ASP A 175 -12.08 -16.83 8.66
CA ASP A 175 -13.54 -16.78 8.48
C ASP A 175 -13.99 -16.96 7.01
N ARG A 176 -13.12 -16.60 6.06
CA ARG A 176 -13.43 -16.66 4.63
C ARG A 176 -12.89 -17.91 3.91
N LEU A 177 -12.08 -18.69 4.59
CA LEU A 177 -11.65 -19.98 4.04
C LEU A 177 -12.81 -20.96 4.02
N HIS A 178 -12.99 -21.65 2.89
CA HIS A 178 -13.99 -22.71 2.73
C HIS A 178 -13.54 -24.03 3.38
N ALA A 179 -12.82 -23.94 4.49
CA ALA A 179 -12.28 -25.07 5.23
C ALA A 179 -13.24 -25.54 6.32
N LYS A 180 -13.31 -26.87 6.53
CA LYS A 180 -14.04 -27.43 7.67
C LYS A 180 -13.36 -26.97 8.97
N LYS A 181 -14.15 -26.88 10.06
CA LYS A 181 -13.62 -26.52 11.38
C LYS A 181 -12.48 -27.48 11.79
N GLY A 182 -11.34 -26.91 12.16
CA GLY A 182 -10.14 -27.64 12.56
C GLY A 182 -9.14 -27.93 11.43
N VAL A 183 -9.51 -27.69 10.16
CA VAL A 183 -8.59 -27.82 9.02
C VAL A 183 -7.66 -26.61 8.89
N ALA A 184 -8.16 -25.43 9.24
CA ALA A 184 -7.38 -24.19 9.28
C ALA A 184 -7.26 -23.67 10.72
N ALA A 185 -6.12 -23.07 11.04
CA ALA A 185 -5.81 -22.52 12.36
C ALA A 185 -4.97 -21.24 12.23
N ILE A 186 -4.95 -20.42 13.28
CA ILE A 186 -4.09 -19.22 13.38
C ILE A 186 -2.92 -19.49 14.31
N TYR A 187 -1.73 -19.05 13.93
CA TYR A 187 -0.56 -19.04 14.80
C TYR A 187 -0.64 -17.88 15.80
N LYS A 188 -0.61 -18.17 17.10
CA LYS A 188 -0.78 -17.21 18.19
C LYS A 188 -2.02 -16.32 18.00
N PRO A 189 -3.23 -16.89 18.01
CA PRO A 189 -4.46 -16.16 17.73
C PRO A 189 -4.67 -14.99 18.68
N MET A 190 -5.26 -13.91 18.17
CA MET A 190 -5.59 -12.72 18.97
C MET A 190 -6.91 -12.90 19.73
N PHE A 191 -7.87 -13.62 19.15
CA PHE A 191 -9.19 -13.86 19.72
C PHE A 191 -9.29 -15.27 20.31
N HIS A 192 -9.91 -15.39 21.48
CA HIS A 192 -10.07 -16.68 22.17
C HIS A 192 -10.94 -17.69 21.41
N ASP A 193 -11.82 -17.20 20.55
CA ASP A 193 -12.74 -18.03 19.76
C ASP A 193 -12.07 -18.60 18.51
N ASP A 194 -10.90 -18.05 18.11
CA ASP A 194 -10.15 -18.52 16.96
C ASP A 194 -9.44 -19.84 17.29
N TYR A 195 -9.58 -20.80 16.39
CA TYR A 195 -8.82 -22.04 16.50
C TYR A 195 -7.35 -21.78 16.12
N GLY A 196 -6.44 -22.10 17.03
CA GLY A 196 -5.05 -21.76 16.82
C GLY A 196 -4.04 -22.55 17.65
N PHE A 197 -2.77 -22.28 17.39
CA PHE A 197 -1.62 -22.88 18.06
C PHE A 197 -0.59 -21.81 18.48
N ASP A 198 -0.01 -21.99 19.65
CA ASP A 198 1.09 -21.13 20.12
C ASP A 198 2.46 -21.63 19.64
N ASP A 199 2.55 -22.88 19.18
CA ASP A 199 3.76 -23.52 18.68
C ASP A 199 3.49 -24.18 17.33
N ILE A 200 4.34 -23.88 16.35
CA ILE A 200 4.28 -24.44 15.00
C ILE A 200 4.50 -25.97 14.99
N ASN A 201 5.27 -26.51 15.95
CA ASN A 201 5.49 -27.95 16.03
C ASN A 201 4.22 -28.73 16.33
N ILE A 202 3.28 -28.14 17.05
CA ILE A 202 1.96 -28.75 17.29
C ILE A 202 1.19 -28.83 15.96
N PHE A 203 1.24 -27.77 15.15
CA PHE A 203 0.65 -27.76 13.81
C PHE A 203 1.29 -28.83 12.91
N LYS A 204 2.63 -28.93 12.89
CA LYS A 204 3.35 -29.92 12.07
C LYS A 204 2.94 -31.36 12.40
N GLN A 205 2.66 -31.66 13.66
CA GLN A 205 2.30 -33.01 14.14
C GLN A 205 0.80 -33.35 14.01
N LYS A 206 -0.06 -32.36 13.70
CA LYS A 206 -1.51 -32.53 13.68
C LYS A 206 -2.04 -32.70 12.26
N PRO A 207 -2.30 -33.94 11.79
CA PRO A 207 -2.64 -34.21 10.39
C PRO A 207 -3.99 -33.59 9.98
N GLU A 208 -4.95 -33.44 10.92
CA GLU A 208 -6.25 -32.85 10.59
C GLU A 208 -6.18 -31.36 10.24
N CYS A 209 -5.17 -30.64 10.77
CA CYS A 209 -4.98 -29.23 10.48
C CYS A 209 -3.99 -29.08 9.33
N ARG A 210 -4.47 -28.69 8.16
CA ARG A 210 -3.65 -28.53 6.95
C ARG A 210 -3.13 -27.12 6.74
N ILE A 211 -3.86 -26.11 7.20
CA ILE A 211 -3.59 -24.70 6.92
C ILE A 211 -3.28 -23.97 8.21
N LEU A 212 -2.10 -23.36 8.31
CA LEU A 212 -1.72 -22.48 9.42
C LEU A 212 -1.59 -21.04 8.90
N ILE A 213 -2.41 -20.13 9.39
CA ILE A 213 -2.33 -18.72 9.06
C ILE A 213 -1.42 -18.03 10.07
N VAL A 214 -0.39 -17.32 9.58
CA VAL A 214 0.62 -16.65 10.38
C VAL A 214 0.62 -15.16 10.06
N ALA A 215 0.45 -14.31 11.07
CA ALA A 215 0.58 -12.87 10.90
C ALA A 215 2.03 -12.43 11.10
N ASN A 216 2.57 -11.60 10.20
CA ASN A 216 3.89 -11.00 10.32
C ASN A 216 3.96 -10.01 11.50
N GLU A 217 2.83 -9.41 11.85
CA GLU A 217 2.71 -8.49 12.98
C GLU A 217 3.13 -9.13 14.32
N GLY A 218 4.31 -8.73 14.84
CA GLY A 218 4.85 -9.24 16.09
C GLY A 218 5.33 -10.69 16.00
N LEU A 219 5.64 -11.17 14.78
CA LEU A 219 6.20 -12.48 14.55
C LEU A 219 7.67 -12.49 14.98
N GLU A 220 8.02 -13.43 15.84
CA GLU A 220 9.39 -13.85 16.10
C GLU A 220 9.83 -14.86 15.01
N ASP A 221 11.09 -15.29 15.05
CA ASP A 221 11.57 -16.31 14.12
C ASP A 221 10.71 -17.59 14.22
N ILE A 222 10.23 -18.08 13.08
CA ILE A 222 9.39 -19.25 12.97
C ILE A 222 10.13 -20.33 12.17
N ASP A 223 10.11 -21.57 12.69
CA ASP A 223 10.74 -22.71 12.02
C ASP A 223 9.80 -23.28 10.94
N LEU A 224 10.10 -23.00 9.68
CA LEU A 224 9.35 -23.48 8.50
C LEU A 224 9.88 -24.82 7.94
N SER A 225 10.88 -25.44 8.56
CA SER A 225 11.39 -26.75 8.13
C SER A 225 10.26 -27.77 8.01
N LEU A 226 10.32 -28.65 7.03
CA LEU A 226 9.30 -29.68 6.76
C LEU A 226 7.90 -29.14 6.41
N VAL A 227 7.75 -27.85 6.09
CA VAL A 227 6.52 -27.28 5.54
C VAL A 227 6.64 -27.24 4.02
N PRO A 228 5.90 -28.07 3.26
CA PRO A 228 6.08 -28.18 1.82
C PRO A 228 5.60 -26.94 1.05
N PHE A 229 4.62 -26.22 1.59
CA PHE A 229 4.03 -25.07 0.91
C PHE A 229 3.96 -23.84 1.82
N ILE A 230 4.55 -22.74 1.34
CA ILE A 230 4.55 -21.43 1.99
C ILE A 230 3.80 -20.45 1.09
N PHE A 231 2.74 -19.85 1.60
CA PHE A 231 1.96 -18.86 0.88
C PHE A 231 2.17 -17.48 1.49
N HIS A 232 2.49 -16.48 0.66
CA HIS A 232 2.38 -15.08 1.02
C HIS A 232 1.07 -14.54 0.44
N PHE A 233 0.01 -14.61 1.24
CA PHE A 233 -1.30 -14.08 0.86
C PHE A 233 -1.27 -12.55 0.74
N GLU A 234 -0.51 -11.90 1.61
CA GLU A 234 -0.09 -10.50 1.50
C GLU A 234 1.43 -10.43 1.39
N ILE A 235 1.93 -9.53 0.55
CA ILE A 235 3.36 -9.28 0.45
C ILE A 235 3.80 -8.52 1.70
N PRO A 236 4.83 -8.97 2.45
CA PRO A 236 5.34 -8.26 3.61
C PRO A 236 5.88 -6.87 3.21
N GLU A 237 5.61 -5.85 4.03
CA GLU A 237 6.19 -4.52 3.85
C GLU A 237 7.72 -4.54 4.02
N ASN A 238 8.20 -5.41 4.90
CA ASN A 238 9.63 -5.64 5.13
C ASN A 238 10.13 -6.81 4.26
N ARG A 239 10.94 -6.48 3.25
CA ARG A 239 11.56 -7.48 2.36
C ARG A 239 12.40 -8.53 3.08
N GLU A 240 13.01 -8.17 4.22
CA GLU A 240 13.84 -9.11 4.99
C GLU A 240 13.00 -10.24 5.61
N GLU A 241 11.76 -9.97 5.98
CA GLU A 241 10.81 -10.99 6.44
C GLU A 241 10.48 -11.98 5.33
N PHE A 242 10.18 -11.47 4.12
CA PHE A 242 9.95 -12.34 2.96
C PHE A 242 11.17 -13.23 2.69
N ILE A 243 12.37 -12.64 2.65
CA ILE A 243 13.61 -13.39 2.37
C ILE A 243 13.81 -14.49 3.42
N LYS A 244 13.61 -14.21 4.71
CA LYS A 244 13.71 -15.21 5.78
C LYS A 244 12.77 -16.41 5.57
N HIS A 245 11.55 -16.14 5.09
CA HIS A 245 10.57 -17.21 4.87
C HIS A 245 10.90 -18.10 3.66
N VAL A 246 11.63 -17.57 2.68
CA VAL A 246 11.92 -18.29 1.43
C VAL A 246 13.35 -18.79 1.31
N LEU A 247 14.24 -18.46 2.24
CA LEU A 247 15.61 -18.98 2.27
C LEU A 247 15.60 -20.48 2.48
N LYS A 248 16.34 -21.19 1.62
CA LYS A 248 16.53 -22.63 1.75
C LYS A 248 17.50 -22.92 2.91
N THR A 249 17.00 -23.60 3.93
CA THR A 249 17.80 -24.03 5.08
C THR A 249 17.90 -25.56 5.05
N GLY A 250 19.00 -26.09 4.51
CA GLY A 250 19.20 -27.54 4.38
C GLY A 250 18.66 -28.13 3.09
N ASP A 251 18.32 -29.43 3.12
CA ASP A 251 17.87 -30.19 1.94
C ASP A 251 16.34 -30.15 1.74
N ASP A 252 15.62 -29.36 2.53
CA ASP A 252 14.16 -29.28 2.44
C ASP A 252 13.74 -28.56 1.14
N GLU A 253 12.88 -29.21 0.37
CA GLU A 253 12.28 -28.64 -0.83
C GLU A 253 10.87 -28.15 -0.49
N SER A 254 10.70 -26.81 -0.43
CA SER A 254 9.40 -26.18 -0.28
C SER A 254 9.10 -25.31 -1.50
N ILE A 255 7.82 -25.04 -1.73
CA ILE A 255 7.37 -24.12 -2.78
C ILE A 255 6.77 -22.90 -2.09
N ALA A 256 7.30 -21.72 -2.41
CA ALA A 256 6.78 -20.47 -1.90
C ALA A 256 5.93 -19.78 -2.99
N ILE A 257 4.64 -19.63 -2.71
CA ILE A 257 3.64 -19.06 -3.60
C ILE A 257 3.20 -17.71 -3.06
N SER A 258 3.32 -16.66 -3.87
CA SER A 258 2.96 -15.30 -3.49
C SER A 258 1.79 -14.79 -4.30
N PHE A 259 0.87 -14.06 -3.65
CA PHE A 259 -0.24 -13.38 -4.30
C PHE A 259 0.00 -11.87 -4.23
N ALA A 260 0.05 -11.20 -5.38
CA ALA A 260 0.22 -9.76 -5.44
C ALA A 260 -0.90 -9.11 -6.24
N THR A 261 -1.42 -8.01 -5.72
CA THR A 261 -2.24 -7.05 -6.47
C THR A 261 -1.34 -6.01 -7.12
N ASP A 262 -1.87 -5.24 -8.07
CA ASP A 262 -1.11 -4.16 -8.75
C ASP A 262 -0.46 -3.19 -7.76
N ILE A 263 -1.09 -2.96 -6.60
CA ILE A 263 -0.58 -2.07 -5.55
C ILE A 263 0.63 -2.67 -4.82
N GLU A 264 0.73 -4.01 -4.74
CA GLU A 264 1.81 -4.73 -4.06
C GLU A 264 2.99 -5.07 -4.99
N LEU A 265 2.85 -4.91 -6.31
CA LEU A 265 3.94 -5.19 -7.27
C LEU A 265 5.23 -4.39 -7.00
N PRO A 266 5.21 -3.14 -6.47
CA PRO A 266 6.42 -2.45 -6.04
C PRO A 266 7.21 -3.22 -5.00
N ASP A 267 6.51 -3.78 -4.02
CA ASP A 267 7.16 -4.53 -2.93
C ASP A 267 7.74 -5.84 -3.47
N VAL A 268 7.04 -6.49 -4.42
CA VAL A 268 7.58 -7.66 -5.16
C VAL A 268 8.87 -7.30 -5.88
N LYS A 269 8.93 -6.18 -6.63
CA LYS A 269 10.15 -5.75 -7.33
C LYS A 269 11.32 -5.49 -6.37
N LYS A 270 11.06 -4.86 -5.22
CA LYS A 270 12.07 -4.66 -4.17
C LYS A 270 12.61 -6.00 -3.63
N ILE A 271 11.72 -6.99 -3.49
CA ILE A 271 12.10 -8.35 -3.07
C ILE A 271 12.96 -9.01 -4.16
N GLU A 272 12.54 -8.97 -5.42
CA GLU A 272 13.29 -9.51 -6.56
C GLU A 272 14.70 -8.92 -6.66
N GLN A 273 14.82 -7.59 -6.51
CA GLN A 273 16.11 -6.90 -6.48
C GLN A 273 17.00 -7.41 -5.33
N SER A 274 16.42 -7.64 -4.16
CA SER A 274 17.16 -8.15 -3.01
C SER A 274 17.58 -9.62 -3.17
N LEU A 275 16.72 -10.43 -3.83
CA LEU A 275 17.01 -11.83 -4.14
C LEU A 275 18.00 -12.01 -5.30
N GLY A 276 18.18 -10.99 -6.14
CA GLY A 276 18.98 -11.06 -7.36
C GLY A 276 18.35 -11.91 -8.46
N LYS A 277 17.06 -12.23 -8.36
CA LYS A 277 16.32 -13.02 -9.36
C LYS A 277 14.85 -12.63 -9.44
N LYS A 278 14.26 -12.79 -10.63
CA LYS A 278 12.82 -12.57 -10.85
C LYS A 278 12.02 -13.77 -10.34
N ILE A 279 10.82 -13.48 -9.81
CA ILE A 279 9.86 -14.50 -9.38
C ILE A 279 8.98 -14.85 -10.60
N PRO A 280 8.92 -16.13 -11.03
CA PRO A 280 8.07 -16.53 -12.16
C PRO A 280 6.60 -16.19 -11.91
N VAL A 281 5.99 -15.51 -12.87
CA VAL A 281 4.56 -15.18 -12.81
C VAL A 281 3.77 -16.36 -13.40
N MET A 282 2.83 -16.87 -12.62
CA MET A 282 1.97 -17.98 -13.01
C MET A 282 0.64 -17.46 -13.57
N PRO A 283 0.09 -18.10 -14.61
CA PRO A 283 -1.23 -17.77 -15.09
C PRO A 283 -2.30 -18.11 -14.05
N LEU A 284 -3.33 -17.27 -13.97
CA LEU A 284 -4.48 -17.56 -13.10
C LEU A 284 -5.26 -18.77 -13.65
N PRO A 285 -5.86 -19.62 -12.79
CA PRO A 285 -6.77 -20.67 -13.22
C PRO A 285 -7.91 -20.12 -14.08
N GLU A 286 -8.26 -20.80 -15.17
CA GLU A 286 -9.29 -20.35 -16.12
C GLU A 286 -10.67 -20.19 -15.47
N ASP A 287 -10.99 -21.04 -14.52
CA ASP A 287 -12.27 -21.07 -13.82
C ASP A 287 -12.30 -20.18 -12.56
N LEU A 288 -11.22 -19.44 -12.28
CA LEU A 288 -11.14 -18.59 -11.09
C LEU A 288 -12.20 -17.48 -11.11
N ALA A 289 -13.02 -17.43 -10.07
CA ALA A 289 -13.99 -16.36 -9.88
C ALA A 289 -13.29 -15.03 -9.57
N ILE A 290 -13.15 -14.16 -10.59
CA ILE A 290 -12.60 -12.82 -10.42
C ILE A 290 -13.69 -11.91 -9.86
N TYR A 291 -13.45 -11.36 -8.66
CA TYR A 291 -14.35 -10.39 -8.06
C TYR A 291 -14.28 -9.05 -8.81
N LYS A 292 -15.40 -8.65 -9.41
CA LYS A 292 -15.57 -7.33 -10.02
C LYS A 292 -16.42 -6.48 -9.07
N PRO A 293 -15.88 -5.38 -8.51
CA PRO A 293 -16.68 -4.46 -7.70
C PRO A 293 -17.82 -3.90 -8.56
N SER A 294 -19.05 -3.86 -8.02
CA SER A 294 -20.19 -3.29 -8.71
C SER A 294 -19.93 -1.82 -9.07
N GLU A 295 -20.47 -1.34 -10.19
CA GLU A 295 -20.29 0.07 -10.64
C GLU A 295 -20.72 1.07 -9.56
N THR A 296 -21.76 0.76 -8.78
CA THR A 296 -22.20 1.55 -7.62
C THR A 296 -21.17 1.64 -6.49
N ALA A 297 -20.28 0.65 -6.34
CA ALA A 297 -19.18 0.69 -5.38
C ALA A 297 -18.00 1.51 -5.92
N LYS A 298 -17.76 1.47 -7.25
CA LYS A 298 -16.76 2.33 -7.92
C LYS A 298 -17.16 3.80 -7.84
N GLU A 299 -18.42 4.14 -8.09
CA GLU A 299 -18.93 5.52 -7.97
C GLU A 299 -18.82 6.05 -6.53
N LYS A 300 -19.10 5.21 -5.51
CA LYS A 300 -18.93 5.60 -4.10
C LYS A 300 -17.46 5.76 -3.72
N ALA A 301 -16.56 4.91 -4.20
CA ALA A 301 -15.13 5.05 -3.95
C ALA A 301 -14.55 6.31 -4.61
N VAL A 302 -14.92 6.59 -5.87
CA VAL A 302 -14.55 7.82 -6.57
C VAL A 302 -15.16 9.07 -5.92
N GLU A 303 -16.40 8.99 -5.40
CA GLU A 303 -17.00 10.07 -4.62
C GLU A 303 -16.32 10.30 -3.27
N ASP A 304 -15.85 9.26 -2.58
CA ASP A 304 -15.10 9.39 -1.31
C ASP A 304 -13.65 9.86 -1.56
N GLU A 305 -12.98 9.43 -2.61
CA GLU A 305 -11.66 9.93 -3.01
C GLU A 305 -11.71 11.41 -3.46
N SER A 306 -12.81 11.86 -4.06
CA SER A 306 -13.01 13.26 -4.45
C SER A 306 -13.38 14.19 -3.27
N ARG A 307 -13.73 13.62 -2.11
CA ARG A 307 -14.10 14.36 -0.89
C ARG A 307 -12.96 14.33 0.13
N GLY A 308 -11.89 15.03 -0.18
CA GLY A 308 -10.90 15.39 0.83
C GLY A 308 -11.54 16.24 1.93
N GLY A 309 -11.61 15.68 3.17
CA GLY A 309 -11.82 16.40 4.42
C GLY A 309 -13.26 16.76 4.75
N ALA A 310 -13.81 16.08 5.75
CA ALA A 310 -14.78 16.51 6.77
C ALA A 310 -15.80 17.62 6.41
N PHE A 311 -16.55 17.49 5.32
CA PHE A 311 -17.84 18.14 5.21
C PHE A 311 -18.91 17.07 5.12
N HIS A 312 -19.51 16.74 6.28
CA HIS A 312 -20.73 15.95 6.29
C HIS A 312 -21.81 16.66 5.47
N LYS A 313 -22.16 16.12 4.29
CA LYS A 313 -23.41 16.50 3.64
C LYS A 313 -24.54 16.27 4.63
N LYS A 314 -25.14 17.35 5.12
CA LYS A 314 -26.40 17.27 5.87
C LYS A 314 -27.39 16.49 5.01
N LYS A 315 -27.95 15.39 5.54
CA LYS A 315 -29.07 14.72 4.89
C LYS A 315 -30.15 15.76 4.59
N GLU A 316 -30.76 15.71 3.41
CA GLU A 316 -31.81 16.66 2.99
C GLU A 316 -32.97 16.81 4.02
N SER A 317 -33.28 15.74 4.75
CA SER A 317 -34.24 15.75 5.84
C SER A 317 -33.87 16.67 7.02
N ASN A 318 -32.60 17.13 7.10
CA ASN A 318 -32.07 18.02 8.15
C ASN A 318 -31.61 19.39 7.62
N SER A 319 -31.81 19.68 6.34
CA SER A 319 -31.56 21.00 5.77
C SER A 319 -32.72 21.92 6.03
N LYS A 320 -32.67 22.68 7.11
CA LYS A 320 -33.48 23.88 7.21
C LYS A 320 -32.90 24.89 6.23
N THR A 321 -33.58 25.14 5.14
CA THR A 321 -33.28 26.25 4.25
C THR A 321 -33.53 27.57 4.98
N TYR A 322 -32.46 28.19 5.43
CA TYR A 322 -32.53 29.57 5.93
C TYR A 322 -32.34 30.51 4.73
N ASN A 323 -33.41 30.77 3.99
CA ASN A 323 -33.44 31.88 3.06
C ASN A 323 -33.79 33.15 3.83
N TYR A 324 -32.77 33.84 4.31
CA TYR A 324 -32.94 35.19 4.82
C TYR A 324 -32.66 36.18 3.70
N GLY A 325 -33.67 36.98 3.35
CA GLY A 325 -33.43 38.16 2.53
C GLY A 325 -32.41 39.11 3.18
N SER A 326 -31.68 39.81 2.37
CA SER A 326 -30.67 40.81 2.81
C SER A 326 -31.32 41.79 3.80
N GLY A 327 -31.00 41.65 5.09
CA GLY A 327 -31.44 42.58 6.15
C GLY A 327 -32.33 41.98 7.25
N GLU A 328 -32.78 40.72 7.16
CA GLU A 328 -33.57 40.10 8.24
C GLU A 328 -32.69 39.44 9.29
N LYS A 329 -32.84 39.82 10.54
CA LYS A 329 -32.23 39.16 11.69
C LYS A 329 -33.00 37.91 12.08
N ALA A 330 -32.32 36.79 12.21
CA ALA A 330 -32.90 35.56 12.71
C ALA A 330 -33.57 35.75 14.07
N ARG A 331 -34.90 35.67 14.15
CA ARG A 331 -35.63 35.61 15.41
C ARG A 331 -35.51 34.20 15.98
N MET A 332 -34.65 34.05 16.97
CA MET A 332 -34.64 32.86 17.82
C MET A 332 -35.91 32.80 18.67
N THR A 333 -36.85 31.95 18.27
CA THR A 333 -38.01 31.66 19.11
C THR A 333 -37.54 30.92 20.37
N ARG A 334 -37.71 31.58 21.53
CA ARG A 334 -37.52 31.00 22.87
C ARG A 334 -38.58 29.94 23.15
N LYS A 335 -38.53 28.80 22.52
CA LYS A 335 -39.37 27.63 22.83
C LYS A 335 -38.53 26.42 23.19
N ASN A 336 -37.66 26.49 24.19
CA ASN A 336 -37.11 25.33 24.90
C ASN A 336 -36.37 25.82 26.17
N LYS A 337 -37.08 26.59 27.00
CA LYS A 337 -36.75 26.70 28.43
C LYS A 337 -37.97 26.23 29.19
N LYS A 338 -38.14 24.92 29.32
CA LYS A 338 -38.86 24.24 30.38
C LYS A 338 -38.81 22.74 30.10
N ARG A 339 -37.82 22.08 30.65
CA ARG A 339 -37.90 20.93 31.56
C ARG A 339 -36.50 20.44 31.85
#